data_ff2035f66bde48f9aa56bb8ba5f50601
#
_entry.id   ff2035f66bde48f9aa56bb8ba5f50601
#
_cell.length_a   1.000
_cell.length_b   1.000
_cell.length_c   1.000
_cell.angle_alpha   90.00
_cell.angle_beta   90.00
_cell.angle_gamma   90.00
#
_symmetry.space_group_name_H-M   'P 1'
#
loop_
_entity.id
_entity.type
_entity.pdbx_description
1 polymer ?
#
loop_
_entity_poly.entity_id
_entity_poly.type
_entity_poly.pdbx_seq_one_letter_code
_entity_poly.pdbx_strand_id
1 'polypeptide(L)'
;QRVFGEFERLSNAATQDGFGLGLSIVKRIVDMMHGKIRLESEKGRGSRFTVEVPMNTADGISDEEKYKPERRFERSFSVIVLDDNDILLSMVRDMYAHCGIRCDACDNTGDLMEAVRTRNYDLLITDLKMPETNGYEVLELLRSSDIGNSKTIPVIVATASGSCTEEELLAHGFTACLFKPFDMAELIDVSEKCLLQKTDVEEHPD
;
A
#
# COMPACT_ATOMS: atom_id res chain seq x y z
N GLN A 1 -32.09 10.56 5.83
CA GLN A 1 -31.61 10.01 7.13
C GLN A 1 -31.75 8.48 7.24
N ARG A 2 -32.65 7.83 6.49
CA ARG A 2 -32.88 6.36 6.57
C ARG A 2 -31.70 5.51 6.06
N VAL A 3 -30.88 6.01 5.15
CA VAL A 3 -29.77 5.26 4.51
C VAL A 3 -28.58 4.95 5.45
N PHE A 4 -28.57 5.53 6.65
CA PHE A 4 -27.58 5.28 7.70
C PHE A 4 -28.04 4.28 8.76
N GLY A 5 -29.25 3.71 8.63
CA GLY A 5 -29.76 2.65 9.50
C GLY A 5 -29.10 1.31 9.20
N GLU A 6 -28.93 0.47 10.22
CA GLU A 6 -28.43 -0.90 10.05
C GLU A 6 -29.44 -1.71 9.22
N PHE A 7 -28.95 -2.43 8.21
CA PHE A 7 -29.74 -3.27 7.29
C PHE A 7 -30.74 -2.50 6.37
N GLU A 8 -30.67 -1.18 6.28
CA GLU A 8 -31.52 -0.45 5.35
C GLU A 8 -30.99 -0.53 3.92
N ARG A 9 -31.81 -1.07 3.00
CA ARG A 9 -31.56 -1.12 1.55
C ARG A 9 -32.59 -0.27 0.84
N LEU A 10 -32.15 0.53 -0.12
CA LEU A 10 -33.10 1.19 -1.04
C LEU A 10 -33.75 0.13 -1.93
N SER A 11 -35.07 0.12 -2.00
CA SER A 11 -35.94 -0.90 -2.59
C SER A 11 -35.72 -1.22 -4.09
N ASN A 12 -34.72 -0.65 -4.75
CA ASN A 12 -34.41 -0.84 -6.17
C ASN A 12 -33.04 -1.50 -6.45
N ALA A 13 -32.34 -2.03 -5.44
CA ALA A 13 -31.01 -2.65 -5.59
C ALA A 13 -31.09 -4.19 -5.48
N ALA A 14 -31.91 -4.82 -6.33
CA ALA A 14 -32.14 -6.27 -6.29
C ALA A 14 -31.00 -7.13 -6.89
N THR A 15 -29.88 -6.54 -7.34
CA THR A 15 -28.84 -7.25 -8.12
C THR A 15 -27.40 -7.00 -7.67
N GLN A 16 -27.17 -6.36 -6.53
CA GLN A 16 -25.80 -6.25 -5.99
C GLN A 16 -25.70 -6.87 -4.59
N ASP A 17 -24.78 -7.80 -4.43
CA ASP A 17 -24.44 -8.41 -3.14
C ASP A 17 -23.86 -7.35 -2.19
N GLY A 18 -24.55 -7.10 -1.09
CA GLY A 18 -24.13 -6.20 -0.04
C GLY A 18 -25.10 -6.24 1.14
N PHE A 19 -24.59 -6.41 2.37
CA PHE A 19 -25.38 -6.56 3.58
C PHE A 19 -26.05 -5.26 4.09
N GLY A 20 -25.90 -4.13 3.41
CA GLY A 20 -26.47 -2.84 3.83
C GLY A 20 -25.82 -2.26 5.10
N LEU A 21 -24.59 -2.71 5.45
CA LEU A 21 -23.90 -2.30 6.69
C LEU A 21 -22.89 -1.17 6.47
N GLY A 22 -22.46 -0.90 5.21
CA GLY A 22 -21.36 0.04 4.95
C GLY A 22 -21.62 1.46 5.47
N LEU A 23 -22.78 2.04 5.18
CA LEU A 23 -23.09 3.40 5.60
C LEU A 23 -23.38 3.53 7.11
N SER A 24 -23.90 2.48 7.75
CA SER A 24 -24.07 2.46 9.19
C SER A 24 -22.74 2.40 9.95
N ILE A 25 -21.77 1.64 9.42
CA ILE A 25 -20.40 1.60 9.95
C ILE A 25 -19.73 2.98 9.80
N VAL A 26 -19.80 3.60 8.61
CA VAL A 26 -19.26 4.95 8.39
C VAL A 26 -19.89 5.95 9.35
N LYS A 27 -21.22 5.90 9.50
CA LYS A 27 -21.94 6.78 10.45
C LYS A 27 -21.41 6.60 11.88
N ARG A 28 -21.23 5.35 12.33
CA ARG A 28 -20.73 5.02 13.65
C ARG A 28 -19.31 5.53 13.88
N ILE A 29 -18.43 5.39 12.91
CA ILE A 29 -17.04 5.91 12.95
C ILE A 29 -17.07 7.44 13.09
N VAL A 30 -17.85 8.13 12.25
CA VAL A 30 -17.97 9.59 12.31
C VAL A 30 -18.53 10.06 13.65
N ASP A 31 -19.52 9.35 14.22
CA ASP A 31 -20.08 9.66 15.53
C ASP A 31 -19.03 9.45 16.66
N MET A 32 -18.23 8.39 16.59
CA MET A 32 -17.13 8.15 17.54
C MET A 32 -16.07 9.26 17.49
N MET A 33 -15.88 9.88 16.33
CA MET A 33 -15.02 11.04 16.14
C MET A 33 -15.71 12.37 16.50
N HIS A 34 -16.91 12.33 17.12
CA HIS A 34 -17.74 13.49 17.42
C HIS A 34 -18.09 14.35 16.18
N GLY A 35 -18.08 13.73 15.01
CA GLY A 35 -18.34 14.36 13.71
C GLY A 35 -19.82 14.33 13.30
N LYS A 36 -20.06 14.81 12.08
CA LYS A 36 -21.38 14.80 11.43
C LYS A 36 -21.24 14.30 10.01
N ILE A 37 -22.18 13.45 9.57
CA ILE A 37 -22.29 13.01 8.18
C ILE A 37 -23.64 13.44 7.61
N ARG A 38 -23.64 13.99 6.38
CA ARG A 38 -24.82 14.38 5.64
C ARG A 38 -24.81 13.72 4.26
N LEU A 39 -25.99 13.44 3.74
CA LEU A 39 -26.19 12.94 2.40
C LEU A 39 -27.22 13.81 1.68
N GLU A 40 -26.83 14.28 0.51
CA GLU A 40 -27.71 14.92 -0.47
C GLU A 40 -27.70 14.03 -1.72
N SER A 41 -28.86 13.60 -2.20
CA SER A 41 -28.96 12.71 -3.35
C SER A 41 -30.18 13.04 -4.19
N GLU A 42 -30.00 13.15 -5.49
CA GLU A 42 -31.06 13.38 -6.46
C GLU A 42 -30.98 12.32 -7.58
N LYS A 43 -32.08 11.65 -7.86
CA LYS A 43 -32.14 10.59 -8.86
C LYS A 43 -31.73 11.14 -10.25
N GLY A 44 -30.72 10.51 -10.86
CA GLY A 44 -30.17 10.93 -12.16
C GLY A 44 -29.09 12.02 -12.07
N ARG A 45 -28.86 12.62 -10.91
CA ARG A 45 -27.81 13.64 -10.68
C ARG A 45 -26.68 13.16 -9.78
N GLY A 46 -26.90 12.04 -9.06
CA GLY A 46 -25.88 11.47 -8.19
C GLY A 46 -26.08 11.78 -6.70
N SER A 47 -25.07 11.48 -5.90
CA SER A 47 -25.09 11.65 -4.45
C SER A 47 -23.86 12.39 -3.97
N ARG A 48 -24.06 13.28 -2.97
CA ARG A 48 -22.99 13.99 -2.28
C ARG A 48 -23.00 13.59 -0.81
N PHE A 49 -21.89 13.07 -0.34
CA PHE A 49 -21.66 12.82 1.08
C PHE A 49 -20.76 13.93 1.63
N THR A 50 -21.16 14.52 2.75
CA THR A 50 -20.38 15.53 3.47
C THR A 50 -20.09 15.00 4.86
N VAL A 51 -18.81 14.94 5.25
CA VAL A 51 -18.35 14.53 6.58
C VAL A 51 -17.64 15.73 7.21
N GLU A 52 -18.08 16.09 8.42
CA GLU A 52 -17.47 17.12 9.25
C GLU A 52 -16.93 16.44 10.52
N VAL A 53 -15.63 16.54 10.78
CA VAL A 53 -14.98 15.97 11.97
C VAL A 53 -14.25 17.09 12.72
N PRO A 54 -14.48 17.28 14.03
CA PRO A 54 -13.69 18.22 14.81
C PRO A 54 -12.26 17.72 14.95
N MET A 55 -11.30 18.57 14.65
CA MET A 55 -9.88 18.28 14.81
C MET A 55 -9.24 19.37 15.67
N ASN A 56 -8.36 18.96 16.58
CA ASN A 56 -7.51 19.91 17.28
C ASN A 56 -6.41 20.37 16.32
N THR A 57 -6.23 21.69 16.21
CA THR A 57 -5.05 22.25 15.55
C THR A 57 -3.83 21.99 16.44
N ALA A 58 -2.78 21.42 15.89
CA ALA A 58 -1.48 21.39 16.57
C ALA A 58 -0.91 22.82 16.51
N ASP A 59 -1.03 23.57 17.62
CA ASP A 59 -0.47 24.91 17.71
C ASP A 59 1.07 24.84 17.56
N GLY A 60 1.58 25.47 16.53
CA GLY A 60 3.01 25.81 16.41
C GLY A 60 3.87 24.88 15.55
N ILE A 61 3.32 23.91 14.81
CA ILE A 61 4.13 23.18 13.83
C ILE A 61 3.83 23.77 12.46
N SER A 62 4.80 24.52 11.88
CA SER A 62 4.73 24.94 10.48
C SER A 62 4.68 23.68 9.58
N ASP A 63 4.02 23.75 8.44
CA ASP A 63 3.94 22.61 7.50
C ASP A 63 5.35 22.12 7.08
N GLU A 64 6.36 22.96 7.16
CA GLU A 64 7.78 22.62 6.93
C GLU A 64 8.40 21.84 8.11
N GLU A 65 7.88 21.96 9.35
CA GLU A 65 8.37 21.18 10.50
C GLU A 65 7.65 19.84 10.68
N LYS A 66 6.43 19.68 10.14
CA LYS A 66 5.67 18.42 10.19
C LYS A 66 6.31 17.31 9.38
N TYR A 67 7.14 17.64 8.40
CA TYR A 67 7.74 16.69 7.47
C TYR A 67 9.24 16.94 7.28
N LYS A 68 9.98 17.20 8.35
CA LYS A 68 11.40 16.88 8.31
C LYS A 68 11.47 15.36 8.25
N PRO A 69 12.04 14.77 7.19
CA PRO A 69 12.28 13.35 7.16
C PRO A 69 13.21 13.05 8.34
N GLU A 70 12.66 12.48 9.41
CA GLU A 70 13.43 12.09 10.60
C GLU A 70 14.47 11.02 10.26
N ARG A 71 14.32 10.37 9.11
CA ARG A 71 15.28 9.43 8.54
C ARG A 71 15.59 9.81 7.10
N ARG A 72 16.76 10.37 6.87
CA ARG A 72 17.40 10.37 5.56
C ARG A 72 18.25 9.12 5.49
N PHE A 73 17.96 8.26 4.54
CA PHE A 73 18.85 7.17 4.22
C PHE A 73 20.22 7.75 3.83
N GLU A 74 21.30 7.19 4.35
CA GLU A 74 22.66 7.62 4.01
C GLU A 74 23.03 7.37 2.54
N ARG A 75 22.26 6.49 1.87
CA ARG A 75 22.41 6.13 0.46
C ARG A 75 21.11 6.36 -0.29
N SER A 76 21.23 6.70 -1.58
CA SER A 76 20.10 6.80 -2.50
C SER A 76 19.74 5.39 -2.98
N PHE A 77 18.48 4.97 -2.77
CA PHE A 77 17.91 3.71 -3.26
C PHE A 77 16.92 3.96 -4.38
N SER A 78 16.70 2.92 -5.16
CA SER A 78 15.64 2.86 -6.15
C SER A 78 14.69 1.71 -5.80
N VAL A 79 13.42 2.05 -5.58
CA VAL A 79 12.37 1.10 -5.24
C VAL A 79 11.41 0.98 -6.41
N ILE A 80 10.87 -0.21 -6.61
CA ILE A 80 9.74 -0.42 -7.51
C ILE A 80 8.61 -1.09 -6.76
N VAL A 81 7.37 -0.65 -6.99
CA VAL A 81 6.18 -1.22 -6.36
C VAL A 81 5.22 -1.75 -7.42
N LEU A 82 4.66 -2.95 -7.18
CA LEU A 82 3.67 -3.61 -8.02
C LEU A 82 2.40 -3.86 -7.20
N ASP A 83 1.29 -3.25 -7.60
CA ASP A 83 -0.02 -3.42 -6.98
C ASP A 83 -1.09 -3.02 -8.00
N ASP A 84 -2.23 -3.69 -8.06
CA ASP A 84 -3.33 -3.35 -8.96
C ASP A 84 -4.19 -2.17 -8.46
N ASN A 85 -3.87 -1.63 -7.28
CA ASN A 85 -4.57 -0.51 -6.66
C ASN A 85 -3.81 0.81 -6.85
N ASP A 86 -4.27 1.65 -7.79
CA ASP A 86 -3.68 2.96 -8.09
C ASP A 86 -3.54 3.89 -6.88
N ILE A 87 -4.49 3.80 -5.92
CA ILE A 87 -4.47 4.63 -4.71
C ILE A 87 -3.29 4.20 -3.84
N LEU A 88 -3.08 2.89 -3.68
CA LEU A 88 -1.95 2.37 -2.90
C LEU A 88 -0.63 2.68 -3.58
N LEU A 89 -0.53 2.53 -4.91
CA LEU A 89 0.65 2.90 -5.68
C LEU A 89 1.03 4.37 -5.47
N SER A 90 0.04 5.27 -5.56
CA SER A 90 0.25 6.70 -5.31
C SER A 90 0.71 6.97 -3.89
N MET A 91 0.05 6.36 -2.90
CA MET A 91 0.39 6.50 -1.48
C MET A 91 1.82 6.05 -1.17
N VAL A 92 2.23 4.87 -1.66
CA VAL A 92 3.58 4.34 -1.44
C VAL A 92 4.64 5.21 -2.11
N ARG A 93 4.38 5.70 -3.33
CA ARG A 93 5.27 6.64 -4.01
C ARG A 93 5.46 7.93 -3.21
N ASP A 94 4.38 8.49 -2.69
CA ASP A 94 4.42 9.71 -1.88
C ASP A 94 5.20 9.48 -0.57
N MET A 95 5.00 8.34 0.11
CA MET A 95 5.76 7.97 1.30
C MET A 95 7.26 7.91 1.04
N TYR A 96 7.70 7.27 -0.04
CA TYR A 96 9.11 7.22 -0.41
C TYR A 96 9.66 8.58 -0.85
N ALA A 97 8.88 9.36 -1.59
CA ALA A 97 9.27 10.71 -2.01
C ALA A 97 9.54 11.63 -0.82
N HIS A 98 8.76 11.52 0.26
CA HIS A 98 9.01 12.25 1.51
C HIS A 98 10.36 11.90 2.15
N CYS A 99 10.85 10.69 1.95
CA CYS A 99 12.18 10.25 2.41
C CYS A 99 13.30 10.54 1.39
N GLY A 100 12.98 11.17 0.26
CA GLY A 100 13.93 11.44 -0.82
C GLY A 100 14.34 10.20 -1.61
N ILE A 101 13.54 9.11 -1.54
CA ILE A 101 13.77 7.86 -2.24
C ILE A 101 12.98 7.86 -3.55
N ARG A 102 13.65 7.40 -4.62
CA ARG A 102 12.97 7.19 -5.89
C ARG A 102 12.13 5.92 -5.84
N CYS A 103 10.85 6.03 -6.13
CA CYS A 103 9.93 4.91 -6.23
C CYS A 103 9.22 4.95 -7.59
N ASP A 104 9.44 3.91 -8.41
CA ASP A 104 8.68 3.65 -9.62
C ASP A 104 7.50 2.71 -9.28
N ALA A 105 6.39 2.81 -9.99
CA ALA A 105 5.17 2.05 -9.72
C ALA A 105 4.65 1.39 -11.00
N CYS A 106 4.20 0.15 -10.87
CA CYS A 106 3.59 -0.65 -11.93
C CYS A 106 2.27 -1.23 -11.43
N ASP A 107 1.28 -1.32 -12.29
CA ASP A 107 -0.03 -1.93 -12.00
C ASP A 107 -0.17 -3.35 -12.58
N ASN A 108 0.82 -3.81 -13.33
CA ASN A 108 0.86 -5.12 -13.94
C ASN A 108 2.29 -5.69 -14.04
N THR A 109 2.38 -7.01 -14.17
CA THR A 109 3.65 -7.75 -14.21
C THR A 109 4.46 -7.47 -15.49
N GLY A 110 3.81 -7.14 -16.60
CA GLY A 110 4.49 -6.81 -17.86
C GLY A 110 5.33 -5.54 -17.73
N ASP A 111 4.77 -4.49 -17.17
CA ASP A 111 5.45 -3.23 -16.92
C ASP A 111 6.55 -3.37 -15.88
N LEU A 112 6.34 -4.20 -14.83
CA LEU A 112 7.39 -4.56 -13.88
C LEU A 112 8.60 -5.17 -14.57
N MET A 113 8.40 -6.19 -15.43
CA MET A 113 9.49 -6.89 -16.12
C MET A 113 10.22 -5.96 -17.11
N GLU A 114 9.51 -5.07 -17.78
CA GLU A 114 10.12 -4.04 -18.63
C GLU A 114 10.96 -3.05 -17.82
N ALA A 115 10.46 -2.61 -16.67
CA ALA A 115 11.17 -1.71 -15.76
C ALA A 115 12.48 -2.35 -15.25
N VAL A 116 12.42 -3.60 -14.78
CA VAL A 116 13.60 -4.36 -14.30
C VAL A 116 14.60 -4.64 -15.44
N ARG A 117 14.14 -4.76 -16.69
CA ARG A 117 15.00 -4.91 -17.87
C ARG A 117 15.79 -3.66 -18.18
N THR A 118 15.19 -2.50 -17.97
CA THR A 118 15.81 -1.21 -18.33
C THR A 118 16.70 -0.64 -17.24
N ARG A 119 16.52 -1.11 -15.99
CA ARG A 119 17.18 -0.56 -14.81
C ARG A 119 17.23 -1.60 -13.68
N ASN A 120 18.29 -1.52 -12.86
CA ASN A 120 18.34 -2.24 -11.58
C ASN A 120 17.62 -1.45 -10.50
N TYR A 121 16.88 -2.18 -9.66
CA TYR A 121 16.25 -1.66 -8.45
C TYR A 121 16.87 -2.31 -7.22
N ASP A 122 16.90 -1.56 -6.12
CA ASP A 122 17.43 -2.05 -4.85
C ASP A 122 16.40 -2.86 -4.07
N LEU A 123 15.10 -2.59 -4.30
CA LEU A 123 13.99 -3.21 -3.62
C LEU A 123 12.75 -3.28 -4.53
N LEU A 124 12.05 -4.42 -4.49
CA LEU A 124 10.69 -4.56 -5.02
C LEU A 124 9.71 -4.73 -3.86
N ILE A 125 8.57 -4.06 -3.96
CA ILE A 125 7.39 -4.36 -3.14
C ILE A 125 6.30 -4.87 -4.08
N THR A 126 5.69 -6.01 -3.76
CA THR A 126 4.61 -6.58 -4.57
C THR A 126 3.39 -6.90 -3.71
N ASP A 127 2.20 -6.64 -4.21
CA ASP A 127 1.01 -7.22 -3.58
C ASP A 127 1.01 -8.74 -3.73
N LEU A 128 0.45 -9.42 -2.72
CA LEU A 128 0.30 -10.87 -2.78
C LEU A 128 -0.87 -11.29 -3.67
N LYS A 129 -1.95 -10.51 -3.68
CA LYS A 129 -3.22 -10.84 -4.36
C LYS A 129 -3.56 -9.82 -5.42
N MET A 130 -3.20 -10.10 -6.65
CA MET A 130 -3.59 -9.32 -7.82
C MET A 130 -4.43 -10.18 -8.79
N PRO A 131 -5.29 -9.59 -9.63
CA PRO A 131 -6.23 -10.33 -10.47
C PRO A 131 -5.60 -11.28 -11.49
N GLU A 132 -4.50 -10.86 -12.14
CA GLU A 132 -3.88 -11.60 -13.25
C GLU A 132 -2.70 -12.46 -12.81
N THR A 133 -1.92 -12.00 -11.83
CA THR A 133 -0.70 -12.65 -11.38
C THR A 133 -0.52 -12.41 -9.89
N ASN A 134 -0.40 -13.44 -9.08
CA ASN A 134 -0.17 -13.29 -7.65
C ASN A 134 1.31 -13.04 -7.32
N GLY A 135 1.60 -12.56 -6.10
CA GLY A 135 2.97 -12.23 -5.69
C GLY A 135 3.93 -13.42 -5.70
N TYR A 136 3.46 -14.65 -5.52
CA TYR A 136 4.30 -15.86 -5.62
C TYR A 136 4.77 -16.08 -7.07
N GLU A 137 3.86 -15.94 -8.03
CA GLU A 137 4.17 -16.07 -9.46
C GLU A 137 5.11 -14.96 -9.91
N VAL A 138 4.94 -13.73 -9.39
CA VAL A 138 5.87 -12.62 -9.64
C VAL A 138 7.27 -12.95 -9.12
N LEU A 139 7.38 -13.49 -7.91
CA LEU A 139 8.67 -13.89 -7.34
C LEU A 139 9.32 -15.01 -8.15
N GLU A 140 8.57 -16.04 -8.55
CA GLU A 140 9.07 -17.14 -9.38
C GLU A 140 9.55 -16.64 -10.74
N LEU A 141 8.77 -15.76 -11.39
CA LEU A 141 9.14 -15.15 -12.67
C LEU A 141 10.45 -14.36 -12.55
N LEU A 142 10.62 -13.57 -11.51
CA LEU A 142 11.86 -12.83 -11.27
C LEU A 142 13.05 -13.76 -11.06
N ARG A 143 12.92 -14.79 -10.22
CA ARG A 143 14.01 -15.72 -9.88
C ARG A 143 14.41 -16.64 -11.05
N SER A 144 13.47 -16.91 -11.95
CA SER A 144 13.72 -17.72 -13.17
C SER A 144 14.25 -16.90 -14.36
N SER A 145 14.12 -15.58 -14.33
CA SER A 145 14.57 -14.71 -15.43
C SER A 145 16.03 -14.27 -15.27
N ASP A 146 16.71 -13.99 -16.40
CA ASP A 146 18.06 -13.42 -16.45
C ASP A 146 18.00 -11.92 -16.85
N ILE A 147 17.08 -11.16 -16.26
CA ILE A 147 16.80 -9.76 -16.63
C ILE A 147 17.29 -8.85 -15.50
N GLY A 148 18.26 -7.96 -15.79
CA GLY A 148 18.78 -7.03 -14.80
C GLY A 148 19.26 -7.72 -13.53
N ASN A 149 18.79 -7.25 -12.37
CA ASN A 149 19.07 -7.89 -11.07
C ASN A 149 17.89 -8.72 -10.53
N SER A 150 16.99 -9.20 -11.40
CA SER A 150 15.76 -9.93 -11.04
C SER A 150 16.00 -11.11 -10.09
N LYS A 151 17.11 -11.85 -10.24
CA LYS A 151 17.44 -12.99 -9.39
C LYS A 151 17.83 -12.63 -7.96
N THR A 152 18.33 -11.42 -7.74
CA THR A 152 18.94 -11.02 -6.46
C THR A 152 18.24 -9.86 -5.78
N ILE A 153 17.30 -9.19 -6.47
CA ILE A 153 16.55 -8.08 -5.88
C ILE A 153 15.78 -8.55 -4.64
N PRO A 154 15.92 -7.87 -3.50
CA PRO A 154 15.06 -8.13 -2.34
C PRO A 154 13.59 -7.87 -2.68
N VAL A 155 12.70 -8.73 -2.22
CA VAL A 155 11.26 -8.63 -2.49
C VAL A 155 10.49 -8.62 -1.18
N ILE A 156 9.84 -7.51 -0.89
CA ILE A 156 8.84 -7.38 0.18
C ILE A 156 7.48 -7.74 -0.41
N VAL A 157 6.74 -8.61 0.25
CA VAL A 157 5.35 -8.88 -0.11
C VAL A 157 4.41 -8.08 0.80
N ALA A 158 3.50 -7.30 0.20
CA ALA A 158 2.44 -6.60 0.91
C ALA A 158 1.16 -7.46 0.87
N THR A 159 0.50 -7.70 2.02
CA THR A 159 -0.67 -8.56 2.07
C THR A 159 -1.64 -8.17 3.18
N ALA A 160 -2.92 -8.54 3.03
CA ALA A 160 -3.90 -8.36 4.10
C ALA A 160 -3.63 -9.29 5.28
N SER A 161 -3.76 -8.79 6.50
CA SER A 161 -3.63 -9.58 7.73
C SER A 161 -4.53 -10.81 7.71
N GLY A 162 -3.99 -11.96 8.17
CA GLY A 162 -4.74 -13.21 8.32
C GLY A 162 -4.84 -14.09 7.06
N SER A 163 -4.23 -13.71 5.94
CA SER A 163 -4.20 -14.55 4.72
C SER A 163 -3.06 -15.56 4.70
N CYS A 164 -1.95 -15.28 5.37
CA CYS A 164 -0.77 -16.14 5.53
C CYS A 164 0.07 -15.63 6.70
N THR A 165 0.97 -16.46 7.20
CA THR A 165 1.93 -16.08 8.24
C THR A 165 3.21 -15.52 7.62
N GLU A 166 3.96 -14.72 8.37
CA GLU A 166 5.27 -14.23 7.95
C GLU A 166 6.23 -15.39 7.63
N GLU A 167 6.23 -16.43 8.47
CA GLU A 167 7.07 -17.63 8.29
C GLU A 167 6.80 -18.32 6.94
N GLU A 168 5.53 -18.46 6.55
CA GLU A 168 5.15 -19.03 5.25
C GLU A 168 5.66 -18.19 4.09
N LEU A 169 5.56 -16.86 4.17
CA LEU A 169 6.01 -15.95 3.13
C LEU A 169 7.54 -15.98 2.97
N LEU A 170 8.28 -15.93 4.07
CA LEU A 170 9.74 -16.04 4.07
C LEU A 170 10.21 -17.41 3.53
N ALA A 171 9.53 -18.51 3.89
CA ALA A 171 9.83 -19.84 3.38
C ALA A 171 9.65 -19.97 1.86
N HIS A 172 8.77 -19.15 1.25
CA HIS A 172 8.62 -19.08 -0.21
C HIS A 172 9.70 -18.25 -0.92
N GLY A 173 10.54 -17.53 -0.16
CA GLY A 173 11.66 -16.77 -0.71
C GLY A 173 11.45 -15.25 -0.80
N PHE A 174 10.38 -14.73 -0.20
CA PHE A 174 10.26 -13.29 0.04
C PHE A 174 11.30 -12.86 1.08
N THR A 175 11.82 -11.65 0.94
CA THR A 175 12.83 -11.11 1.87
C THR A 175 12.19 -10.63 3.16
N ALA A 176 10.99 -10.05 3.07
CA ALA A 176 10.18 -9.62 4.20
C ALA A 176 8.71 -9.54 3.81
N CYS A 177 7.84 -9.35 4.80
CA CYS A 177 6.43 -9.06 4.57
C CYS A 177 5.99 -7.75 5.22
N LEU A 178 4.94 -7.15 4.64
CA LEU A 178 4.30 -5.93 5.12
C LEU A 178 2.79 -6.16 5.17
N PHE A 179 2.18 -6.06 6.33
CA PHE A 179 0.74 -6.32 6.48
C PHE A 179 -0.07 -5.04 6.24
N LYS A 180 -1.02 -5.12 5.32
CA LYS A 180 -1.98 -4.02 5.04
C LYS A 180 -3.07 -3.96 6.13
N PRO A 181 -3.45 -2.76 6.65
CA PRO A 181 -2.89 -1.45 6.33
C PRO A 181 -1.57 -1.20 7.06
N PHE A 182 -0.65 -0.52 6.42
CA PHE A 182 0.64 -0.11 6.97
C PHE A 182 0.80 1.42 6.89
N ASP A 183 1.61 1.97 7.77
CA ASP A 183 1.98 3.38 7.74
C ASP A 183 3.39 3.61 7.15
N MET A 184 3.79 4.88 7.07
CA MET A 184 5.09 5.25 6.52
C MET A 184 6.26 4.73 7.38
N ALA A 185 6.11 4.67 8.70
CA ALA A 185 7.18 4.21 9.58
C ALA A 185 7.42 2.71 9.39
N GLU A 186 6.35 1.91 9.31
CA GLU A 186 6.42 0.47 9.04
C GLU A 186 7.03 0.18 7.67
N LEU A 187 6.59 0.90 6.62
CA LEU A 187 7.12 0.76 5.27
C LEU A 187 8.63 1.01 5.24
N ILE A 188 9.08 2.10 5.85
CA ILE A 188 10.48 2.50 5.86
C ILE A 188 11.33 1.54 6.70
N ASP A 189 10.86 1.14 7.89
CA ASP A 189 11.57 0.20 8.77
C ASP A 189 11.80 -1.16 8.10
N VAL A 190 10.79 -1.72 7.42
CA VAL A 190 10.92 -2.99 6.70
C VAL A 190 11.86 -2.84 5.51
N SER A 191 11.76 -1.73 4.77
CA SER A 191 12.65 -1.45 3.63
C SER A 191 14.11 -1.32 4.06
N GLU A 192 14.40 -0.59 5.13
CA GLU A 192 15.76 -0.45 5.67
C GLU A 192 16.36 -1.81 6.05
N LYS A 193 15.60 -2.64 6.75
CA LYS A 193 16.06 -4.00 7.13
C LYS A 193 16.45 -4.84 5.91
N CYS A 194 15.62 -4.82 4.86
CA CYS A 194 15.91 -5.55 3.62
C CYS A 194 17.15 -5.04 2.90
N LEU A 195 17.38 -3.73 2.90
CA LEU A 195 18.50 -3.09 2.22
C LEU A 195 19.83 -3.28 2.98
N LEU A 196 19.80 -3.28 4.31
CA LEU A 196 20.99 -3.52 5.16
C LEU A 196 21.47 -4.97 5.04
N GLN A 197 20.56 -5.95 5.00
CA GLN A 197 20.90 -7.36 4.83
C GLN A 197 21.64 -7.63 3.51
N LYS A 198 21.38 -6.86 2.46
CA LYS A 198 22.07 -6.97 1.17
C LYS A 198 23.52 -6.53 1.25
N THR A 199 23.83 -5.53 2.07
CA THR A 199 25.20 -4.98 2.20
C THR A 199 26.14 -5.97 2.87
N ASP A 200 25.68 -6.72 3.87
CA ASP A 200 26.50 -7.69 4.61
C ASP A 200 26.88 -8.92 3.77
N VAL A 201 26.07 -9.26 2.75
CA VAL A 201 26.34 -10.38 1.82
C VAL A 201 27.36 -10.00 0.72
N GLU A 202 27.42 -8.72 0.34
CA GLU A 202 28.36 -8.22 -0.68
C GLU A 202 29.77 -7.97 -0.10
N GLU A 203 29.90 -7.71 1.21
CA GLU A 203 31.22 -7.45 1.86
C GLU A 203 31.96 -8.72 2.31
N HIS A 204 31.33 -9.90 2.34
CA HIS A 204 31.93 -11.19 2.71
C HIS A 204 31.55 -12.29 1.71
N PRO A 205 32.10 -12.30 0.48
CA PRO A 205 31.98 -13.48 -0.38
C PRO A 205 32.97 -14.55 0.14
N ASP A 206 32.43 -15.65 0.66
CA ASP A 206 33.21 -16.88 0.97
C ASP A 206 33.84 -17.49 -0.27
#